data_b3747f318c929eaa49ef347492ca85d2
#
_entry.id   b3747f318c929eaa49ef347492ca85d2
#
_cell.length_a   1.000
_cell.length_b   1.000
_cell.length_c   1.000
_cell.angle_alpha   90.00
_cell.angle_beta   90.00
_cell.angle_gamma   90.00
#
_symmetry.space_group_name_H-M   'P 1'
#
loop_
_entity.id
_entity.type
_entity.pdbx_description
1 polymer ?
#
loop_
_entity_poly.entity_id
_entity_poly.type
_entity_poly.pdbx_seq_one_letter_code
_entity_poly.pdbx_strand_id
1 'polypeptide(L)'
;DVFKVYMKDCGLFVSMLEDGTQYDILQGNLYGYKGAIFENLIADIFSKMGRKLYYFHKDSGLEVDFVIRYKGECTLVEVKASTGNTKSTKTILRHPEKYHVSSAIKLGDYNVGRADQILTLPLYMAFLLRTL
;
A
#
# COMPACT_ATOMS: atom_id res chain seq x y z
N ASP A 1 7.34 -20.42 4.72
CA ASP A 1 6.67 -19.57 3.71
C ASP A 1 6.12 -18.33 4.39
N VAL A 2 6.40 -17.17 3.82
CA VAL A 2 5.86 -15.88 4.30
C VAL A 2 4.61 -15.57 3.48
N PHE A 3 3.52 -15.17 4.17
CA PHE A 3 2.27 -14.77 3.52
C PHE A 3 1.66 -13.58 4.26
N LYS A 4 0.86 -12.78 3.54
CA LYS A 4 0.06 -11.69 4.11
C LYS A 4 -1.42 -12.06 4.08
N VAL A 5 -2.14 -11.75 5.14
CA VAL A 5 -3.59 -11.97 5.26
C VAL A 5 -4.29 -10.63 5.38
N TYR A 6 -5.34 -10.45 4.59
CA TYR A 6 -6.17 -9.26 4.62
C TYR A 6 -7.64 -9.62 4.79
N MET A 7 -8.36 -8.80 5.53
CA MET A 7 -9.80 -8.91 5.65
C MET A 7 -10.46 -8.27 4.40
N LYS A 8 -11.45 -8.96 3.84
CA LYS A 8 -12.21 -8.47 2.67
C LYS A 8 -13.13 -7.29 2.97
N ASP A 9 -13.25 -6.92 4.22
CA ASP A 9 -14.03 -5.78 4.68
C ASP A 9 -13.25 -5.05 5.76
N CYS A 10 -12.94 -3.78 5.50
CA CYS A 10 -12.14 -2.98 6.42
C CYS A 10 -12.91 -2.64 7.71
N GLY A 11 -14.24 -2.53 7.66
CA GLY A 11 -15.08 -2.35 8.84
C GLY A 11 -15.07 -3.57 9.73
N LEU A 12 -15.14 -4.77 9.14
CA LEU A 12 -15.00 -6.02 9.88
C LEU A 12 -13.62 -6.14 10.50
N PHE A 13 -12.55 -5.74 9.77
CA PHE A 13 -11.21 -5.70 10.33
C PHE A 13 -11.13 -4.81 11.57
N VAL A 14 -11.67 -3.59 11.48
CA VAL A 14 -11.69 -2.64 12.61
C VAL A 14 -12.50 -3.19 13.79
N SER A 15 -13.61 -3.89 13.53
CA SER A 15 -14.43 -4.48 14.59
C SER A 15 -13.75 -5.63 15.36
N MET A 16 -12.69 -6.20 14.80
CA MET A 16 -11.87 -7.25 15.44
C MET A 16 -10.70 -6.67 16.25
N LEU A 17 -10.46 -5.38 16.19
CA LEU A 17 -9.48 -4.68 17.00
C LEU A 17 -10.03 -4.45 18.42
N GLU A 18 -9.23 -3.84 19.29
CA GLU A 18 -9.63 -3.53 20.66
C GLU A 18 -10.89 -2.65 20.72
N ASP A 19 -11.68 -2.87 21.77
CA ASP A 19 -12.87 -2.06 22.05
C ASP A 19 -12.50 -0.57 22.10
N GLY A 20 -13.26 0.26 21.39
CA GLY A 20 -13.03 1.70 21.32
C GLY A 20 -12.20 2.15 20.12
N THR A 21 -11.56 1.26 19.37
CA THR A 21 -10.77 1.60 18.18
C THR A 21 -11.58 2.43 17.15
N GLN A 22 -12.87 2.18 17.00
CA GLN A 22 -13.77 2.96 16.14
C GLN A 22 -13.87 4.44 16.58
N TYR A 23 -13.81 4.72 17.87
CA TYR A 23 -13.80 6.09 18.40
C TYR A 23 -12.44 6.75 18.14
N ASP A 24 -11.35 6.02 18.33
CA ASP A 24 -10.01 6.51 18.02
C ASP A 24 -9.88 6.90 16.55
N ILE A 25 -10.43 6.07 15.65
CA ILE A 25 -10.49 6.37 14.21
C ILE A 25 -11.22 7.68 13.95
N LEU A 26 -12.41 7.89 14.55
CA LEU A 26 -13.20 9.10 14.38
C LEU A 26 -12.49 10.35 14.89
N GLN A 27 -11.65 10.22 15.91
CA GLN A 27 -10.85 11.30 16.48
C GLN A 27 -9.49 11.49 15.78
N GLY A 28 -9.15 10.63 14.80
CA GLY A 28 -7.85 10.66 14.11
C GLY A 28 -6.70 10.06 14.92
N ASN A 29 -6.98 9.39 16.03
CA ASN A 29 -5.99 8.80 16.95
C ASN A 29 -5.76 7.33 16.60
N LEU A 30 -5.24 7.05 15.41
CA LEU A 30 -5.06 5.66 14.93
C LEU A 30 -3.80 4.97 15.47
N TYR A 31 -2.92 5.69 16.13
CA TYR A 31 -1.68 5.20 16.76
C TYR A 31 -1.00 4.05 15.99
N GLY A 32 -0.69 2.94 16.66
CA GLY A 32 0.00 1.79 16.09
C GLY A 32 -0.77 1.00 15.03
N TYR A 33 -2.10 1.13 14.96
CA TYR A 33 -2.95 0.40 13.99
C TYR A 33 -3.05 1.08 12.63
N LYS A 34 -2.68 2.36 12.51
CA LYS A 34 -2.87 3.16 11.29
C LYS A 34 -2.28 2.49 10.04
N GLY A 35 -1.09 1.93 10.16
CA GLY A 35 -0.42 1.23 9.06
C GLY A 35 -1.20 0.02 8.59
N ALA A 36 -1.60 -0.84 9.52
CA ALA A 36 -2.34 -2.06 9.22
C ALA A 36 -3.74 -1.77 8.64
N ILE A 37 -4.43 -0.76 9.16
CA ILE A 37 -5.74 -0.33 8.64
C ILE A 37 -5.60 0.20 7.22
N PHE A 38 -4.62 1.04 6.93
CA PHE A 38 -4.39 1.60 5.60
C PHE A 38 -4.00 0.53 4.59
N GLU A 39 -3.11 -0.39 4.96
CA GLU A 39 -2.71 -1.48 4.09
C GLU A 39 -3.90 -2.40 3.79
N ASN A 40 -4.70 -2.77 4.80
CA ASN A 40 -5.91 -3.56 4.61
C ASN A 40 -6.96 -2.85 3.74
N LEU A 41 -7.14 -1.53 3.91
CA LEU A 41 -8.04 -0.74 3.08
C LEU A 41 -7.63 -0.79 1.60
N ILE A 42 -6.34 -0.65 1.30
CA ILE A 42 -5.84 -0.73 -0.07
C ILE A 42 -5.98 -2.15 -0.62
N ALA A 43 -5.72 -3.18 0.18
CA ALA A 43 -5.95 -4.58 -0.20
C ALA A 43 -7.42 -4.82 -0.57
N ASP A 44 -8.36 -4.31 0.22
CA ASP A 44 -9.80 -4.40 -0.04
C ASP A 44 -10.19 -3.67 -1.33
N ILE A 45 -9.73 -2.43 -1.53
CA ILE A 45 -9.95 -1.67 -2.76
C ILE A 45 -9.43 -2.44 -3.98
N PHE A 46 -8.20 -2.93 -3.95
CA PHE A 46 -7.61 -3.68 -5.05
C PHE A 46 -8.36 -4.99 -5.34
N SER A 47 -8.76 -5.71 -4.31
CA SER A 47 -9.57 -6.92 -4.44
C SER A 47 -10.93 -6.64 -5.11
N LYS A 48 -11.62 -5.56 -4.70
CA LYS A 48 -12.90 -5.12 -5.30
C LYS A 48 -12.75 -4.64 -6.74
N MET A 49 -11.55 -4.21 -7.14
CA MET A 49 -11.21 -3.93 -8.54
C MET A 49 -10.93 -5.20 -9.37
N GLY A 50 -11.00 -6.38 -8.78
CA GLY A 50 -10.66 -7.65 -9.43
C GLY A 50 -9.17 -7.91 -9.54
N ARG A 51 -8.32 -7.18 -8.83
CA ARG A 51 -6.89 -7.41 -8.81
C ARG A 51 -6.54 -8.61 -7.94
N LYS A 52 -5.61 -9.45 -8.40
CA LYS A 52 -4.89 -10.38 -7.54
C LYS A 52 -3.88 -9.59 -6.72
N LEU A 53 -3.78 -9.92 -5.44
CA LEU A 53 -2.86 -9.25 -4.53
C LEU A 53 -1.51 -9.95 -4.56
N TYR A 54 -0.47 -9.22 -4.93
CA TYR A 54 0.92 -9.65 -4.87
C TYR A 54 1.70 -8.67 -4.01
N TYR A 55 2.64 -9.16 -3.25
CA TYR A 55 3.61 -8.37 -2.51
C TYR A 55 5.03 -8.82 -2.84
N PHE A 56 6.01 -8.02 -2.48
CA PHE A 56 7.41 -8.40 -2.62
C PHE A 56 8.06 -8.48 -1.24
N HIS A 57 8.74 -9.61 -0.99
CA HIS A 57 9.53 -9.81 0.21
C HIS A 57 10.83 -10.53 -0.14
N LYS A 58 11.92 -10.15 0.52
CA LYS A 58 13.21 -10.79 0.41
C LYS A 58 13.84 -10.92 1.79
N ASP A 59 14.52 -12.02 2.05
CA ASP A 59 15.19 -12.32 3.34
C ASP A 59 16.19 -11.23 3.76
N SER A 60 16.70 -10.44 2.81
CA SER A 60 17.55 -9.27 3.07
C SER A 60 16.80 -8.06 3.67
N GLY A 61 15.49 -8.19 3.97
CA GLY A 61 14.66 -7.13 4.55
C GLY A 61 14.06 -6.15 3.55
N LEU A 62 14.16 -6.41 2.24
CA LEU A 62 13.41 -5.65 1.24
C LEU A 62 11.96 -6.11 1.24
N GLU A 63 11.03 -5.18 1.47
CA GLU A 63 9.59 -5.45 1.47
C GLU A 63 8.86 -4.31 0.76
N VAL A 64 7.85 -4.68 -0.06
CA VAL A 64 6.92 -3.76 -0.70
C VAL A 64 5.51 -4.30 -0.51
N ASP A 65 4.57 -3.43 -0.13
CA ASP A 65 3.24 -3.83 0.29
C ASP A 65 2.45 -4.48 -0.83
N PHE A 66 2.46 -3.89 -2.04
CA PHE A 66 1.79 -4.49 -3.20
C PHE A 66 2.62 -4.32 -4.48
N VAL A 67 2.43 -5.29 -5.38
CA VAL A 67 2.93 -5.25 -6.76
C VAL A 67 1.73 -5.37 -7.68
N ILE A 68 1.54 -4.41 -8.56
CA ILE A 68 0.41 -4.36 -9.49
C ILE A 68 0.88 -4.18 -10.94
N ARG A 69 0.02 -4.52 -11.89
CA ARG A 69 0.18 -4.04 -13.26
C ARG A 69 -0.62 -2.74 -13.42
N TYR A 70 0.06 -1.66 -13.72
CA TYR A 70 -0.55 -0.35 -13.94
C TYR A 70 -0.04 0.24 -15.24
N LYS A 71 -0.96 0.65 -16.13
CA LYS A 71 -0.64 1.13 -17.49
C LYS A 71 0.26 0.18 -18.30
N GLY A 72 0.04 -1.13 -18.10
CA GLY A 72 0.82 -2.17 -18.80
C GLY A 72 2.14 -2.54 -18.14
N GLU A 73 2.60 -1.82 -17.11
CA GLU A 73 3.89 -2.01 -16.47
C GLU A 73 3.76 -2.60 -15.06
N CYS A 74 4.79 -3.33 -14.64
CA CYS A 74 4.95 -3.76 -13.25
C CYS A 74 5.25 -2.54 -12.38
N THR A 75 4.39 -2.26 -11.43
CA THR A 75 4.46 -1.05 -10.57
C THR A 75 4.39 -1.46 -9.11
N LEU A 76 5.32 -0.93 -8.31
CA LEU A 76 5.32 -1.11 -6.86
C LEU A 76 4.30 -0.17 -6.22
N VAL A 77 3.65 -0.64 -5.15
CA VAL A 77 2.76 0.20 -4.35
C VAL A 77 3.16 0.09 -2.89
N GLU A 78 3.46 1.23 -2.29
CA GLU A 78 3.75 1.40 -0.86
C GLU A 78 2.61 2.15 -0.19
N VAL A 79 2.14 1.63 0.92
CA VAL A 79 1.12 2.27 1.76
C VAL A 79 1.79 2.81 3.02
N LYS A 80 1.64 4.10 3.28
CA LYS A 80 2.28 4.76 4.43
C LYS A 80 1.26 5.49 5.29
N ALA A 81 1.29 5.20 6.57
CA ALA A 81 0.43 5.82 7.58
C ALA A 81 0.90 7.21 8.02
N SER A 82 2.16 7.53 7.80
CA SER A 82 2.79 8.81 8.14
C SER A 82 3.94 9.07 7.16
N THR A 83 4.77 10.08 7.40
CA THR A 83 5.99 10.39 6.64
C THR A 83 6.99 9.23 6.65
N GLY A 84 6.57 8.11 6.08
CA GLY A 84 7.38 6.91 6.00
C GLY A 84 8.39 6.96 4.87
N ASN A 85 9.52 6.33 5.13
CA ASN A 85 10.58 6.18 4.15
C ASN A 85 10.20 5.04 3.15
N THR A 86 10.49 5.24 1.87
CA THR A 86 10.31 4.27 0.79
C THR A 86 11.63 3.60 0.42
N LYS A 87 12.42 3.21 1.42
CA LYS A 87 13.79 2.71 1.22
C LYS A 87 13.84 1.47 0.34
N SER A 88 12.97 0.49 0.59
CA SER A 88 12.89 -0.74 -0.21
C SER A 88 12.51 -0.43 -1.66
N THR A 89 11.47 0.37 -1.87
CA THR A 89 11.03 0.81 -3.20
C THR A 89 12.15 1.52 -3.95
N LYS A 90 12.82 2.49 -3.32
CA LYS A 90 13.95 3.20 -3.94
C LYS A 90 15.11 2.27 -4.26
N THR A 91 15.39 1.28 -3.42
CA THR A 91 16.43 0.29 -3.68
C THR A 91 16.09 -0.57 -4.91
N ILE A 92 14.83 -1.00 -5.05
CA ILE A 92 14.39 -1.78 -6.21
C ILE A 92 14.45 -0.94 -7.48
N LEU A 93 13.96 0.30 -7.46
CA LEU A 93 13.94 1.21 -8.61
C LEU A 93 15.35 1.60 -9.11
N ARG A 94 16.36 1.54 -8.25
CA ARG A 94 17.77 1.77 -8.65
C ARG A 94 18.41 0.59 -9.39
N HIS A 95 17.75 -0.56 -9.43
CA HIS A 95 18.25 -1.76 -10.08
C HIS A 95 17.23 -2.34 -11.08
N PRO A 96 16.85 -1.55 -12.11
CA PRO A 96 15.84 -1.98 -13.09
C PRO A 96 16.28 -3.21 -13.90
N GLU A 97 17.57 -3.38 -14.11
CA GLU A 97 18.15 -4.55 -14.76
C GLU A 97 17.90 -5.86 -14.00
N LYS A 98 17.75 -5.77 -12.68
CA LYS A 98 17.54 -6.92 -11.78
C LYS A 98 16.07 -7.20 -11.51
N TYR A 99 15.28 -6.16 -11.30
CA TYR A 99 13.89 -6.28 -10.83
C TYR A 99 12.85 -6.06 -11.92
N HIS A 100 13.26 -5.51 -13.08
CA HIS A 100 12.39 -5.18 -14.20
C HIS A 100 11.19 -4.30 -13.79
N VAL A 101 11.43 -3.35 -12.90
CA VAL A 101 10.47 -2.38 -12.38
C VAL A 101 11.02 -0.97 -12.56
N SER A 102 10.21 -0.09 -13.13
CA SER A 102 10.59 1.29 -13.46
C SER A 102 9.74 2.35 -12.74
N SER A 103 8.67 1.96 -12.07
CA SER A 103 7.75 2.92 -11.45
C SER A 103 7.20 2.41 -10.12
N ALA A 104 6.83 3.37 -9.27
CA ALA A 104 6.17 3.08 -8.02
C ALA A 104 5.10 4.12 -7.69
N ILE A 105 4.16 3.72 -6.84
CA ILE A 105 3.10 4.57 -6.30
C ILE A 105 3.20 4.52 -4.77
N LYS A 106 3.17 5.68 -4.15
CA LYS A 106 3.09 5.85 -2.71
C LYS A 106 1.70 6.33 -2.34
N LEU A 107 0.98 5.57 -1.53
CA LEU A 107 -0.36 5.89 -1.03
C LEU A 107 -0.30 6.25 0.45
N GLY A 108 -1.01 7.29 0.85
CA GLY A 108 -1.05 7.69 2.26
C GLY A 108 -1.82 8.99 2.47
N ASP A 109 -1.57 9.60 3.59
CA ASP A 109 -2.13 10.91 3.95
C ASP A 109 -1.24 12.02 3.38
N TYR A 110 -1.27 12.16 2.05
CA TYR A 110 -0.44 13.07 1.27
C TYR A 110 -1.26 13.79 0.21
N ASN A 111 -0.73 14.92 -0.26
CA ASN A 111 -1.18 15.52 -1.50
C ASN A 111 -0.62 14.76 -2.72
N VAL A 112 -1.25 14.96 -3.87
CA VAL A 112 -0.73 14.45 -5.14
C VAL A 112 0.64 15.07 -5.42
N GLY A 113 1.60 14.22 -5.76
CA GLY A 113 2.95 14.66 -6.10
C GLY A 113 3.68 13.61 -6.93
N ARG A 114 4.79 14.04 -7.52
CA ARG A 114 5.69 13.13 -8.23
C ARG A 114 7.13 13.53 -7.96
N ALA A 115 7.93 12.57 -7.59
CA ALA A 115 9.37 12.72 -7.46
C ALA A 115 10.04 11.51 -8.13
N ASP A 116 10.86 11.77 -9.12
CA ASP A 116 11.51 10.75 -9.94
C ASP A 116 10.48 9.74 -10.52
N GLN A 117 10.62 8.48 -10.17
CA GLN A 117 9.78 7.37 -10.62
C GLN A 117 8.63 7.05 -9.65
N ILE A 118 8.46 7.86 -8.58
CA ILE A 118 7.44 7.63 -7.55
C ILE A 118 6.32 8.66 -7.68
N LEU A 119 5.11 8.16 -7.96
CA LEU A 119 3.88 8.93 -7.90
C LEU A 119 3.30 8.83 -6.50
N THR A 120 3.08 9.97 -5.84
CA THR A 120 2.43 10.03 -4.52
C THR A 120 0.98 10.41 -4.70
N LEU A 121 0.08 9.64 -4.07
CA LEU A 121 -1.36 9.86 -4.12
C LEU A 121 -1.97 9.76 -2.71
N PRO A 122 -2.99 10.57 -2.41
CA PRO A 122 -3.81 10.35 -1.22
C PRO A 122 -4.51 8.99 -1.29
N LEU A 123 -4.76 8.37 -0.14
CA LEU A 123 -5.40 7.05 -0.04
C LEU A 123 -6.71 6.96 -0.82
N TYR A 124 -7.56 7.98 -0.73
CA TYR A 124 -8.86 8.00 -1.41
C TYR A 124 -8.76 7.98 -2.94
N MET A 125 -7.58 8.27 -3.50
CA MET A 125 -7.35 8.19 -4.95
C MET A 125 -6.91 6.79 -5.41
N ALA A 126 -6.78 5.81 -4.52
CA ALA A 126 -6.39 4.45 -4.89
C ALA A 126 -7.34 3.82 -5.93
N PHE A 127 -8.63 4.20 -5.95
CA PHE A 127 -9.61 3.73 -6.94
C PHE A 127 -9.28 4.14 -8.39
N LEU A 128 -8.47 5.19 -8.58
CA LEU A 128 -7.99 5.62 -9.91
C LEU A 128 -6.92 4.67 -10.49
N LEU A 129 -6.39 3.77 -9.67
CA LEU A 129 -5.43 2.76 -10.11
C LEU A 129 -6.11 1.56 -10.80
N ARG A 130 -7.40 1.68 -11.11
CA ARG A 130 -8.12 0.69 -11.89
C ARG A 130 -7.50 0.56 -13.28
N THR A 131 -7.22 -0.67 -13.69
CA THR A 131 -6.88 -0.97 -15.08
C THR A 131 -8.17 -0.87 -15.89
N LEU A 132 -8.21 0.01 -16.84
CA LEU A 132 -9.25 0.03 -17.85
C LEU A 132 -8.98 -1.07 -18.85
#